data_e14df8ec58fdae275b3e0b4260fc18b0
#
_entry.id   e14df8ec58fdae275b3e0b4260fc18b0
#
_cell.length_a   1.000
_cell.length_b   1.000
_cell.length_c   1.000
_cell.angle_alpha   90.00
_cell.angle_beta   90.00
_cell.angle_gamma   90.00
#
_symmetry.space_group_name_H-M   'P 1'
#
loop_
_entity.id
_entity.type
_entity.pdbx_description
1 polymer ?
#
loop_
_entity_poly.entity_id
_entity_poly.type
_entity_poly.pdbx_seq_one_letter_code
_entity_poly.pdbx_strand_id
1 'polypeptide(L)' 'MAKLELYGTERCPHTQDMRDWLEFNRQEFVEYDVEADPEARQRMRAIDSSLRKVPVLVEDGKVLQIGWQGHGCPIE' A
#
# COMPACT_ATOMS: atom_id res chain seq x y z
N MET A 1 -9.26 -6.13 -16.36
CA MET A 1 -9.29 -4.91 -15.52
C MET A 1 -8.15 -4.96 -14.51
N ALA A 2 -7.51 -3.84 -14.30
CA ALA A 2 -6.40 -3.77 -13.35
C ALA A 2 -6.92 -3.92 -11.92
N LYS A 3 -6.22 -4.70 -11.12
CA LYS A 3 -6.55 -4.89 -9.71
C LYS A 3 -5.57 -4.08 -8.87
N LEU A 4 -6.09 -3.05 -8.20
CA LEU A 4 -5.28 -2.21 -7.33
C LEU A 4 -5.32 -2.74 -5.91
N GLU A 5 -4.14 -2.77 -5.28
CA GLU A 5 -3.98 -3.15 -3.90
C GLU A 5 -3.19 -2.06 -3.19
N LEU A 6 -3.70 -1.61 -2.05
CA LEU A 6 -3.03 -0.61 -1.23
C LEU A 6 -2.54 -1.28 0.05
N TYR A 7 -1.23 -1.31 0.21
CA TYR A 7 -0.61 -1.84 1.42
C TYR A 7 -0.19 -0.66 2.30
N GLY A 8 -0.66 -0.64 3.52
CA GLY A 8 -0.36 0.45 4.41
C GLY A 8 -0.60 0.11 5.86
N THR A 9 -0.59 1.13 6.71
CA THR A 9 -0.89 0.98 8.12
C THR A 9 -1.89 2.05 8.53
N GLU A 10 -2.69 1.74 9.55
CA GLU A 10 -3.70 2.67 10.02
C GLU A 10 -3.10 3.94 10.60
N ARG A 11 -1.89 3.84 11.17
CA ARG A 11 -1.22 4.97 11.80
C ARG A 11 -0.50 5.89 10.83
N CYS A 12 -0.28 5.45 9.60
CA CYS A 12 0.49 6.25 8.65
C CYS A 12 -0.40 7.28 7.96
N PRO A 13 -0.18 8.59 8.17
CA PRO A 13 -0.98 9.61 7.51
C PRO A 13 -0.81 9.58 5.99
N HIS A 14 0.33 9.14 5.51
CA HIS A 14 0.56 9.03 4.06
C HIS A 14 -0.24 7.91 3.44
N THR A 15 -0.50 6.82 4.18
CA THR A 15 -1.41 5.76 3.75
C THR A 15 -2.82 6.31 3.60
N GLN A 16 -3.25 7.11 4.56
CA GLN A 16 -4.57 7.73 4.49
C GLN A 16 -4.68 8.68 3.30
N ASP A 17 -3.63 9.46 3.04
CA ASP A 17 -3.61 10.37 1.90
C ASP A 17 -3.75 9.61 0.59
N MET A 18 -3.05 8.50 0.43
CA MET A 18 -3.16 7.68 -0.78
C MET A 18 -4.54 7.05 -0.90
N ARG A 19 -5.11 6.57 0.20
CA ARG A 19 -6.47 6.02 0.21
C ARG A 19 -7.46 7.07 -0.26
N ASP A 20 -7.38 8.27 0.32
CA ASP A 20 -8.29 9.36 -0.03
C ASP A 20 -8.16 9.74 -1.50
N TRP A 21 -6.93 9.76 -2.01
CA TRP A 21 -6.68 10.05 -3.41
C TRP A 21 -7.30 9.00 -4.32
N LEU A 22 -7.15 7.72 -3.98
CA LEU A 22 -7.75 6.64 -4.76
C LEU A 22 -9.27 6.72 -4.75
N GLU A 23 -9.86 7.01 -3.60
CA GLU A 23 -11.30 7.16 -3.48
C GLU A 23 -11.79 8.37 -4.27
N PHE A 24 -11.07 9.47 -4.19
CA PHE A 24 -11.41 10.70 -4.93
C PHE A 24 -11.42 10.44 -6.43
N ASN A 25 -10.50 9.63 -6.92
CA ASN A 25 -10.41 9.29 -8.33
C ASN A 25 -11.31 8.11 -8.72
N ARG A 26 -12.13 7.63 -7.79
CA ARG A 26 -13.07 6.54 -8.01
C ARG A 26 -12.38 5.26 -8.49
N GLN A 27 -11.18 5.02 -8.01
CA GLN A 27 -10.46 3.79 -8.29
C GLN A 27 -10.91 2.70 -7.33
N GLU A 28 -11.18 1.52 -7.86
CA GLU A 28 -11.45 0.37 -7.02
C GLU A 28 -10.14 -0.23 -6.55
N PHE A 29 -10.03 -0.47 -5.25
CA PHE A 29 -8.82 -1.05 -4.69
C PHE A 29 -9.16 -1.88 -3.46
N VAL A 30 -8.26 -2.80 -3.11
CA VAL A 30 -8.35 -3.55 -1.87
C VAL A 30 -7.25 -3.02 -0.95
N GLU A 31 -7.61 -2.72 0.28
CA GLU A 31 -6.66 -2.19 1.24
C GLU A 31 -6.23 -3.27 2.23
N TYR A 32 -4.92 -3.33 2.47
CA TYR A 32 -4.33 -4.27 3.42
C TYR A 32 -3.55 -3.51 4.47
N ASP A 33 -3.76 -3.87 5.74
CA ASP A 33 -2.99 -3.33 6.85
C ASP A 33 -1.86 -4.29 7.17
N VAL A 34 -0.64 -3.94 6.78
CA VAL A 34 0.51 -4.82 6.93
C VAL A 34 1.02 -4.88 8.37
N GLU A 35 0.55 -3.98 9.23
CA GLU A 35 0.90 -3.99 10.63
C GLU A 35 -0.04 -4.88 11.45
N ALA A 36 -1.34 -4.80 11.15
CA ALA A 36 -2.33 -5.57 11.88
C ALA A 36 -2.53 -6.98 11.32
N ASP A 37 -2.22 -7.19 10.03
CA ASP A 37 -2.47 -8.45 9.35
C ASP A 37 -1.16 -9.07 8.86
N PRO A 38 -0.67 -10.14 9.51
CA PRO A 38 0.57 -10.79 9.07
C PRO A 38 0.51 -11.36 7.65
N GLU A 39 -0.66 -11.79 7.20
CA GLU A 39 -0.82 -12.30 5.85
C GLU A 39 -0.62 -11.19 4.82
N ALA A 40 -1.12 -10.00 5.13
CA ALA A 40 -0.92 -8.83 4.26
C ALA A 40 0.56 -8.49 4.15
N ARG A 41 1.29 -8.55 5.26
CA ARG A 41 2.73 -8.30 5.26
C ARG A 41 3.46 -9.33 4.39
N GLN A 42 3.13 -10.60 4.52
CA GLN A 42 3.74 -11.66 3.72
C GLN A 42 3.43 -11.45 2.23
N ARG A 43 2.22 -11.06 1.92
CA ARG A 43 1.80 -10.80 0.55
C ARG A 43 2.61 -9.66 -0.07
N MET A 44 2.81 -8.60 0.69
CA MET A 44 3.62 -7.48 0.24
C MET A 44 5.07 -7.90 0.00
N ARG A 45 5.64 -8.69 0.89
CA ARG A 45 7.01 -9.19 0.75
C ARG A 45 7.16 -10.16 -0.41
N ALA A 46 6.10 -10.90 -0.72
CA ALA A 46 6.12 -11.80 -1.87
C ALA A 46 6.14 -11.02 -3.18
N ILE A 47 5.56 -9.82 -3.19
CA ILE A 47 5.60 -8.94 -4.36
C ILE A 47 6.98 -8.34 -4.51
N ASP A 48 7.55 -7.84 -3.41
CA ASP A 48 8.89 -7.26 -3.38
C ASP A 48 9.44 -7.35 -1.97
N SER A 49 10.44 -8.20 -1.76
CA SER A 49 10.99 -8.43 -0.43
C SER A 49 11.77 -7.25 0.14
N SER A 50 12.09 -6.26 -0.71
CA SER A 50 12.81 -5.07 -0.27
C SER A 50 11.89 -3.97 0.29
N LEU A 51 10.59 -4.15 0.21
CA LEU A 51 9.64 -3.14 0.69
C LEU A 51 9.69 -2.99 2.20
N ARG A 52 9.98 -1.78 2.65
CA ARG A 52 10.11 -1.44 4.07
C ARG A 52 9.33 -0.19 4.46
N LYS A 53 8.59 0.38 3.52
CA LYS A 53 7.82 1.59 3.74
C LYS A 53 6.41 1.40 3.23
N VAL A 54 5.49 2.10 3.84
CA VAL A 54 4.10 2.18 3.39
C VAL A 54 3.75 3.66 3.18
N PRO A 55 2.77 4.01 2.37
CA PRO A 55 1.93 3.11 1.59
C PRO A 55 2.63 2.56 0.36
N VAL A 56 2.17 1.41 -0.11
CA VAL A 56 2.64 0.82 -1.36
C VAL A 56 1.43 0.55 -2.23
N LEU A 57 1.44 1.06 -3.44
CA LEU A 57 0.37 0.85 -4.40
C LEU A 57 0.82 -0.20 -5.40
N VAL A 58 0.02 -1.24 -5.55
CA VAL A 58 0.32 -2.38 -6.41
C VAL A 58 -0.82 -2.56 -7.41
N GLU A 59 -0.47 -2.83 -8.65
CA GLU A 59 -1.43 -3.17 -9.69
C GLU A 59 -1.04 -4.48 -10.33
N ASP A 60 -1.94 -5.47 -10.24
CA ASP A 60 -1.73 -6.80 -10.84
C ASP A 60 -0.40 -7.42 -10.44
N GLY A 61 -0.02 -7.28 -9.17
CA GLY A 61 1.21 -7.84 -8.66
C GLY A 61 2.46 -7.03 -8.93
N LYS A 62 2.32 -5.85 -9.54
CA LYS A 62 3.44 -4.96 -9.83
C LYS A 62 3.37 -3.71 -8.96
N VAL A 63 4.50 -3.33 -8.37
CA VAL A 63 4.57 -2.11 -7.57
C VAL A 63 4.50 -0.90 -8.50
N LEU A 64 3.48 -0.07 -8.30
CA LEU A 64 3.32 1.18 -9.04
C LEU A 64 3.98 2.35 -8.33
N GLN A 65 3.85 2.40 -7.00
CA GLN A 65 4.32 3.53 -6.23
C GLN A 65 4.67 3.08 -4.81
N ILE A 66 5.77 3.58 -4.31
CA ILE A 66 6.20 3.37 -2.93
C ILE A 66 6.18 4.72 -2.23
N GLY A 67 5.37 4.84 -1.18
CA GLY A 67 5.20 6.08 -0.46
C GLY A 67 4.21 7.02 -1.14
N TRP A 68 3.99 8.16 -0.50
CA TRP A 68 3.09 9.20 -1.01
C TRP A 68 3.89 10.48 -1.14
N GLN A 69 4.00 11.00 -2.39
CA GLN A 69 4.77 12.21 -2.68
C GLN A 69 6.20 12.17 -2.12
N GLY A 70 6.82 10.99 -2.20
CA GLY A 70 8.18 10.80 -1.71
C GLY A 70 8.29 10.53 -0.22
N HIS A 71 7.16 10.47 0.49
CA HIS A 71 7.12 10.22 1.93
C HIS A 71 6.45 8.88 2.23
N GLY A 72 6.86 8.27 3.32
CA GLY A 72 6.26 7.04 3.78
C GLY A 72 6.62 6.75 5.22
N CYS A 73 5.90 5.80 5.81
CA CYS A 73 6.15 5.36 7.17
C CYS A 73 6.94 4.06 7.11
N PRO A 74 8.04 3.94 7.88
CA PRO A 74 8.80 2.70 7.90
C PRO A 74 8.00 1.60 8.60
N ILE A 75 8.19 0.38 8.13
CA ILE A 75 7.65 -0.82 8.77
C ILE A 75 8.79 -1.78 9.04
N GLU A 76 8.63 -2.59 10.08
CA GLU A 76 9.63 -3.58 10.43
C GLU A 76 9.36 -4.93 9.78
#